data_9912eed6c90c858d9a5a25baa4665967
#
_entry.id   9912eed6c90c858d9a5a25baa4665967
#
_cell.length_a   1.000
_cell.length_b   1.000
_cell.length_c   1.000
_cell.angle_alpha   90.00
_cell.angle_beta   90.00
_cell.angle_gamma   90.00
#
_symmetry.space_group_name_H-M   'P 1'
#
loop_
_entity.id
_entity.type
_entity.pdbx_description
1 polymer ?
#
loop_
_entity_poly.entity_id
_entity_poly.type
_entity_poly.pdbx_seq_one_letter_code
_entity_poly.pdbx_strand_id
1 'polypeptide(L)'
;MPKIISAESPEIEYRKRPVKGVSLYVAEEVIVTMTDHAEKGYNENKEIMGLLTGQTLKDDEGIYVRILDSATSDLEADEVSVRFCEGGLEELFDSIDKCKGDMVIGWYHSHLGIGCYLSDVDIRTHMGIFGDEIGFAIVIDPSDETLAAFSCDKDGQKKVPMIVLT
;
A
#
# COMPACT_ATOMS: atom_id res chain seq x y z
N MET A 1 17.40 5.25 -1.16
CA MET A 1 16.14 4.85 -1.81
C MET A 1 15.62 3.56 -1.19
N PRO A 2 14.36 3.49 -0.84
CA PRO A 2 13.81 2.25 -0.28
C PRO A 2 13.96 1.09 -1.25
N LYS A 3 14.21 -0.08 -0.71
CA LYS A 3 14.42 -1.29 -1.50
C LYS A 3 13.11 -2.08 -1.58
N ILE A 4 12.75 -2.51 -2.77
CA ILE A 4 11.68 -3.48 -2.98
C ILE A 4 12.33 -4.84 -3.09
N ILE A 5 11.96 -5.79 -2.23
CA ILE A 5 12.56 -7.12 -2.18
C ILE A 5 11.59 -8.13 -2.78
N SER A 6 12.11 -8.99 -3.65
CA SER A 6 11.30 -10.06 -4.25
C SER A 6 11.00 -11.16 -3.24
N ALA A 7 9.96 -11.94 -3.53
CA ALA A 7 9.53 -13.07 -2.70
C ALA A 7 10.62 -14.13 -2.47
N GLU A 8 11.59 -14.20 -3.37
CA GLU A 8 12.68 -15.18 -3.34
C GLU A 8 13.99 -14.63 -2.75
N SER A 9 13.96 -13.39 -2.25
CA SER A 9 15.15 -12.76 -1.69
C SER A 9 15.65 -13.52 -0.45
N PRO A 10 16.97 -13.79 -0.37
CA PRO A 10 17.55 -14.42 0.82
C PRO A 10 17.51 -13.52 2.06
N GLU A 11 17.20 -12.24 1.89
CA GLU A 11 17.10 -11.26 2.99
C GLU A 11 15.75 -11.37 3.73
N ILE A 12 14.81 -12.18 3.24
CA ILE A 12 13.50 -12.35 3.89
C ILE A 12 13.63 -13.30 5.08
N GLU A 13 13.27 -12.77 6.26
CA GLU A 13 13.30 -13.52 7.51
C GLU A 13 12.20 -14.58 7.55
N TYR A 14 12.53 -15.79 8.04
CA TYR A 14 11.53 -16.79 8.33
C TYR A 14 10.86 -16.52 9.66
N ARG A 15 9.55 -16.33 9.64
CA ARG A 15 8.73 -16.11 10.83
C ARG A 15 7.30 -16.58 10.57
N LYS A 16 6.76 -17.42 11.44
CA LYS A 16 5.38 -17.89 11.32
C LYS A 16 4.38 -16.73 11.45
N ARG A 17 3.44 -16.65 10.53
CA ARG A 17 2.41 -15.61 10.53
C ARG A 17 1.40 -15.81 11.66
N PRO A 18 0.82 -14.72 12.19
CA PRO A 18 -0.16 -14.80 13.28
C PRO A 18 -1.45 -15.52 12.92
N VAL A 19 -1.94 -15.36 11.69
CA VAL A 19 -3.22 -15.92 11.25
C VAL A 19 -3.03 -16.69 9.95
N LYS A 20 -3.39 -17.96 9.97
CA LYS A 20 -3.32 -18.82 8.79
C LYS A 20 -4.17 -18.26 7.65
N GLY A 21 -3.62 -18.26 6.44
CA GLY A 21 -4.32 -17.81 5.24
C GLY A 21 -4.35 -16.31 5.02
N VAL A 22 -3.81 -15.50 5.94
CA VAL A 22 -3.75 -14.05 5.80
C VAL A 22 -2.32 -13.60 5.54
N SER A 23 -2.11 -12.86 4.45
CA SER A 23 -0.78 -12.41 4.03
C SER A 23 -0.52 -10.92 4.28
N LEU A 24 -1.51 -10.17 4.75
CA LEU A 24 -1.39 -8.73 4.95
C LEU A 24 -1.72 -8.36 6.39
N TYR A 25 -0.76 -7.77 7.08
CA TYR A 25 -0.87 -7.26 8.45
C TYR A 25 -0.51 -5.78 8.46
N VAL A 26 -1.32 -4.95 9.10
CA VAL A 26 -1.14 -3.50 9.12
C VAL A 26 -1.18 -3.00 10.56
N ALA A 27 -0.19 -2.21 10.97
CA ALA A 27 -0.18 -1.59 12.28
C ALA A 27 -1.39 -0.65 12.44
N GLU A 28 -2.02 -0.68 13.60
CA GLU A 28 -3.18 0.17 13.91
C GLU A 28 -2.91 1.65 13.65
N GLU A 29 -1.75 2.14 14.04
CA GLU A 29 -1.33 3.53 13.84
C GLU A 29 -1.30 3.93 12.35
N VAL A 30 -0.99 2.99 11.46
CA VAL A 30 -1.01 3.22 10.01
C VAL A 30 -2.45 3.37 9.52
N ILE A 31 -3.36 2.53 10.01
CA ILE A 31 -4.78 2.63 9.69
C ILE A 31 -5.33 4.01 10.09
N VAL A 32 -4.99 4.48 11.29
CA VAL A 32 -5.41 5.81 11.77
C VAL A 32 -4.88 6.91 10.86
N THR A 33 -3.59 6.86 10.54
CA THR A 33 -2.95 7.86 9.68
C THR A 33 -3.59 7.91 8.28
N MET A 34 -3.80 6.75 7.68
CA MET A 34 -4.44 6.66 6.36
C MET A 34 -5.87 7.21 6.39
N THR A 35 -6.64 6.84 7.40
CA THR A 35 -8.03 7.25 7.55
C THR A 35 -8.15 8.75 7.74
N ASP A 36 -7.32 9.33 8.61
CA ASP A 36 -7.29 10.78 8.84
C ASP A 36 -6.91 11.54 7.57
N HIS A 37 -5.92 11.05 6.84
CA HIS A 37 -5.50 11.65 5.57
C HIS A 37 -6.64 11.60 4.53
N ALA A 38 -7.32 10.46 4.43
CA ALA A 38 -8.44 10.28 3.51
C ALA A 38 -9.62 11.18 3.85
N GLU A 39 -9.97 11.32 5.14
CA GLU A 39 -11.04 12.22 5.60
C GLU A 39 -10.75 13.67 5.30
N LYS A 40 -9.50 14.10 5.54
CA LYS A 40 -9.07 15.45 5.22
C LYS A 40 -9.23 15.74 3.72
N GLY A 41 -8.77 14.80 2.89
CA GLY A 41 -8.93 14.91 1.45
C GLY A 41 -10.39 14.96 1.01
N TYR A 42 -11.22 14.11 1.60
CA TYR A 42 -12.66 14.08 1.32
C TYR A 42 -13.32 15.44 1.61
N ASN A 43 -13.00 16.05 2.75
CA ASN A 43 -13.52 17.38 3.12
C ASN A 43 -13.07 18.47 2.15
N GLU A 44 -11.94 18.28 1.49
CA GLU A 44 -11.40 19.19 0.47
C GLU A 44 -11.79 18.77 -0.96
N ASN A 45 -12.61 17.75 -1.10
CA ASN A 45 -13.02 17.14 -2.37
C ASN A 45 -11.82 16.66 -3.21
N LYS A 46 -10.88 16.00 -2.55
CA LYS A 46 -9.63 15.50 -3.18
C LYS A 46 -9.41 14.03 -2.88
N GLU A 47 -9.01 13.28 -3.88
CA GLU A 47 -8.43 11.95 -3.69
C GLU A 47 -6.98 12.11 -3.22
N ILE A 48 -6.60 11.33 -2.23
CA ILE A 48 -5.25 11.36 -1.65
C ILE A 48 -4.55 10.03 -1.88
N MET A 49 -3.24 10.02 -1.73
CA MET A 49 -2.47 8.78 -1.71
C MET A 49 -1.24 8.88 -0.81
N GLY A 50 -0.65 7.74 -0.54
CA GLY A 50 0.61 7.60 0.17
C GLY A 50 1.23 6.24 -0.08
N LEU A 51 2.48 6.08 0.34
CA LEU A 51 3.21 4.82 0.26
C LEU A 51 3.24 4.15 1.63
N LEU A 52 3.31 2.83 1.61
CA LEU A 52 3.31 2.00 2.82
C LEU A 52 4.63 1.22 2.89
N THR A 53 5.26 1.26 4.05
CA THR A 53 6.54 0.60 4.29
C THR A 53 6.44 -0.42 5.41
N GLY A 54 7.31 -1.39 5.41
CA GLY A 54 7.34 -2.40 6.45
C GLY A 54 8.26 -3.56 6.13
N GLN A 55 7.83 -4.75 6.51
CA GLN A 55 8.61 -5.97 6.42
C GLN A 55 7.95 -7.01 5.53
N THR A 56 8.76 -7.69 4.74
CA THR A 56 8.38 -8.90 4.01
C THR A 56 8.94 -10.10 4.76
N LEU A 57 8.08 -11.04 5.08
CA LEU A 57 8.40 -12.22 5.88
C LEU A 57 7.94 -13.48 5.15
N LYS A 58 8.46 -14.62 5.56
CA LYS A 58 8.15 -15.92 4.95
C LYS A 58 7.88 -16.97 6.01
N ASP A 59 6.90 -17.81 5.77
CA ASP A 59 6.63 -19.01 6.57
C ASP A 59 6.29 -20.21 5.66
N ASP A 60 5.75 -21.27 6.21
CA ASP A 60 5.40 -22.49 5.44
C ASP A 60 4.31 -22.24 4.40
N GLU A 61 3.49 -21.20 4.56
CA GLU A 61 2.46 -20.83 3.59
C GLU A 61 3.00 -19.94 2.48
N GLY A 62 4.22 -19.41 2.61
CA GLY A 62 4.85 -18.49 1.67
C GLY A 62 5.08 -17.12 2.25
N ILE A 63 5.00 -16.10 1.42
CA ILE A 63 5.30 -14.71 1.79
C ILE A 63 4.08 -14.04 2.43
N TYR A 64 4.34 -13.25 3.46
CA TYR A 64 3.38 -12.31 4.02
C TYR A 64 4.08 -11.00 4.39
N VAL A 65 3.33 -9.92 4.56
CA VAL A 65 3.90 -8.61 4.85
C VAL A 65 3.29 -7.98 6.10
N ARG A 66 4.09 -7.15 6.75
CA ARG A 66 3.68 -6.31 7.88
C ARG A 66 3.92 -4.86 7.50
N ILE A 67 2.87 -4.09 7.35
CA ILE A 67 2.95 -2.65 7.11
C ILE A 67 3.10 -1.96 8.46
N LEU A 68 4.21 -1.25 8.65
CA LEU A 68 4.60 -0.65 9.93
C LEU A 68 4.57 0.87 9.92
N ASP A 69 4.61 1.49 8.72
CA ASP A 69 4.63 2.94 8.59
C ASP A 69 4.04 3.38 7.24
N SER A 70 3.77 4.66 7.13
CA SER A 70 3.27 5.27 5.91
C SER A 70 4.01 6.57 5.62
N ALA A 71 4.20 6.86 4.33
CA ALA A 71 4.70 8.14 3.84
C ALA A 71 3.55 8.80 3.09
N THR A 72 2.99 9.84 3.68
CA THR A 72 1.91 10.61 3.06
C THR A 72 2.49 11.64 2.10
N SER A 73 1.75 11.92 1.03
CA SER A 73 2.11 12.93 0.06
C SER A 73 1.10 14.08 0.14
N ASP A 74 1.58 15.31 0.02
CA ASP A 74 0.73 16.49 -0.13
C ASP A 74 0.16 16.61 -1.55
N LEU A 75 0.61 15.74 -2.46
CA LEU A 75 0.12 15.70 -3.83
C LEU A 75 -1.24 15.00 -3.90
N GLU A 76 -2.08 15.44 -4.82
CA GLU A 76 -3.31 14.74 -5.14
C GLU A 76 -2.98 13.41 -5.84
N ALA A 77 -3.87 12.44 -5.71
CA ALA A 77 -3.66 11.11 -6.28
C ALA A 77 -3.37 11.14 -7.79
N ASP A 78 -4.05 12.01 -8.53
CA ASP A 78 -3.84 12.16 -9.98
C ASP A 78 -2.43 12.63 -10.33
N GLU A 79 -1.91 13.60 -9.58
CA GLU A 79 -0.55 14.13 -9.79
C GLU A 79 0.50 13.06 -9.53
N VAL A 80 0.27 12.23 -8.52
CA VAL A 80 1.18 11.15 -8.15
C VAL A 80 1.13 10.04 -9.20
N SER A 81 -0.05 9.68 -9.69
CA SER A 81 -0.19 8.68 -10.76
C SER A 81 0.57 9.09 -12.02
N VAL A 82 0.51 10.37 -12.39
CA VAL A 82 1.28 10.90 -13.53
C VAL A 82 2.77 10.77 -13.29
N ARG A 83 3.25 11.11 -12.10
CA ARG A 83 4.67 10.99 -11.73
C ARG A 83 5.16 9.55 -11.75
N PHE A 84 4.34 8.60 -11.29
CA PHE A 84 4.68 7.18 -11.37
C PHE A 84 4.84 6.71 -12.81
N CYS A 85 3.97 7.16 -13.71
CA CYS A 85 4.02 6.80 -15.12
C CYS A 85 5.20 7.45 -15.85
N GLU A 86 5.68 8.61 -15.40
CA GLU A 86 6.78 9.38 -16.01
C GLU A 86 8.15 9.10 -15.36
N GLY A 87 8.22 8.20 -14.40
CA GLY A 87 9.48 7.87 -13.71
C GLY A 87 9.88 8.84 -12.60
N GLY A 88 8.99 9.73 -12.16
CA GLY A 88 9.22 10.68 -11.07
C GLY A 88 9.13 10.11 -9.66
N LEU A 89 9.37 8.80 -9.51
CA LEU A 89 9.26 8.09 -8.24
C LEU A 89 10.37 8.40 -7.23
N GLU A 90 11.53 8.85 -7.70
CA GLU A 90 12.71 9.00 -6.85
C GLU A 90 12.49 10.01 -5.72
N GLU A 91 11.85 11.14 -5.98
CA GLU A 91 11.56 12.15 -4.96
C GLU A 91 10.61 11.63 -3.88
N LEU A 92 9.65 10.79 -4.28
CA LEU A 92 8.72 10.18 -3.36
C LEU A 92 9.41 9.13 -2.49
N PHE A 93 10.28 8.31 -3.08
CA PHE A 93 11.05 7.32 -2.36
C PHE A 93 12.05 7.94 -1.38
N ASP A 94 12.64 9.08 -1.72
CA ASP A 94 13.57 9.79 -0.82
C ASP A 94 12.87 10.24 0.48
N SER A 95 11.58 10.54 0.43
CA SER A 95 10.79 10.88 1.62
C SER A 95 10.53 9.70 2.55
N ILE A 96 10.73 8.47 2.08
CA ILE A 96 10.45 7.24 2.81
C ILE A 96 11.63 6.80 3.70
N ASP A 97 12.84 7.31 3.46
CA ASP A 97 14.03 6.93 4.22
C ASP A 97 13.90 7.19 5.74
N LYS A 98 12.93 8.00 6.14
CA LYS A 98 12.62 8.31 7.55
C LYS A 98 11.56 7.39 8.17
N CYS A 99 10.95 6.51 7.38
CA CYS A 99 9.89 5.62 7.84
C CYS A 99 10.45 4.36 8.49
N LYS A 100 9.63 3.73 9.34
CA LYS A 100 9.94 2.41 9.91
C LYS A 100 9.94 1.37 8.80
N GLY A 101 11.05 0.67 8.66
CA GLY A 101 11.24 -0.23 7.53
C GLY A 101 11.64 0.54 6.28
N ASP A 102 12.57 0.01 5.56
CA ASP A 102 13.17 0.60 4.36
C ASP A 102 12.56 0.04 3.06
N MET A 103 11.52 -0.79 3.18
CA MET A 103 10.85 -1.41 2.06
C MET A 103 9.49 -0.80 1.79
N VAL A 104 9.24 -0.46 0.52
CA VAL A 104 7.91 -0.13 0.05
C VAL A 104 7.20 -1.44 -0.28
N ILE A 105 6.13 -1.75 0.45
CA ILE A 105 5.36 -2.98 0.31
C ILE A 105 3.89 -2.75 0.03
N GLY A 106 3.49 -1.49 -0.08
CA GLY A 106 2.13 -1.11 -0.39
C GLY A 106 1.98 0.36 -0.71
N TRP A 107 0.79 0.72 -1.08
CA TRP A 107 0.37 2.11 -1.25
C TRP A 107 -1.11 2.20 -0.90
N TYR A 108 -1.57 3.39 -0.62
CA TYR A 108 -2.99 3.63 -0.38
C TYR A 108 -3.47 4.85 -1.14
N HIS A 109 -4.75 4.86 -1.42
CA HIS A 109 -5.42 6.03 -1.98
C HIS A 109 -6.88 6.05 -1.54
N SER A 110 -7.50 7.20 -1.69
CA SER A 110 -8.90 7.39 -1.34
C SER A 110 -9.77 7.51 -2.58
N HIS A 111 -11.02 7.12 -2.44
CA HIS A 111 -12.09 7.41 -3.37
C HIS A 111 -13.10 8.38 -2.72
N LEU A 112 -13.89 9.04 -3.53
CA LEU A 112 -14.85 10.06 -3.09
C LEU A 112 -16.30 9.60 -3.32
N GLY A 113 -16.68 8.48 -2.71
CA GLY A 113 -18.06 8.00 -2.76
C GLY A 113 -18.35 6.98 -3.86
N ILE A 114 -17.31 6.36 -4.42
CA ILE A 114 -17.47 5.36 -5.49
C ILE A 114 -17.16 3.93 -5.03
N GLY A 115 -16.89 3.75 -3.74
CA GLY A 115 -16.56 2.46 -3.16
C GLY A 115 -15.09 2.08 -3.22
N CYS A 116 -14.76 0.92 -2.66
CA CYS A 116 -13.39 0.43 -2.56
C CYS A 116 -13.11 -0.63 -3.64
N TYR A 117 -12.44 -0.23 -4.69
CA TYR A 117 -11.94 -1.08 -5.78
C TYR A 117 -10.76 -0.38 -6.45
N LEU A 118 -10.03 -1.09 -7.28
CA LEU A 118 -8.97 -0.47 -8.08
C LEU A 118 -9.52 -0.15 -9.48
N SER A 119 -9.48 1.13 -9.86
CA SER A 119 -9.77 1.56 -11.22
C SER A 119 -8.65 1.11 -12.17
N ASP A 120 -8.86 1.26 -13.47
CA ASP A 120 -7.81 0.93 -14.45
C ASP A 120 -6.56 1.79 -14.25
N VAL A 121 -6.72 3.05 -13.85
CA VAL A 121 -5.62 3.95 -13.51
C VAL A 121 -4.89 3.45 -12.26
N ASP A 122 -5.64 3.02 -11.24
CA ASP A 122 -5.07 2.48 -10.00
C ASP A 122 -4.26 1.21 -10.25
N ILE A 123 -4.74 0.32 -11.11
CA ILE A 123 -4.03 -0.90 -11.49
C ILE A 123 -2.71 -0.55 -12.20
N ARG A 124 -2.73 0.40 -13.11
CA ARG A 124 -1.50 0.86 -13.79
C ARG A 124 -0.51 1.49 -12.82
N THR A 125 -1.00 2.27 -11.86
CA THR A 125 -0.17 2.86 -10.80
C THR A 125 0.48 1.76 -9.96
N HIS A 126 -0.30 0.78 -9.54
CA HIS A 126 0.20 -0.36 -8.76
C HIS A 126 1.28 -1.14 -9.52
N MET A 127 1.02 -1.46 -10.78
CA MET A 127 2.00 -2.18 -11.62
C MET A 127 3.25 -1.34 -11.89
N GLY A 128 3.12 -0.02 -11.96
CA GLY A 128 4.25 0.89 -12.08
C GLY A 128 5.12 0.93 -10.82
N ILE A 129 4.53 0.78 -9.65
CA ILE A 129 5.28 0.76 -8.38
C ILE A 129 5.97 -0.59 -8.17
N PHE A 130 5.24 -1.69 -8.34
CA PHE A 130 5.69 -3.03 -7.91
C PHE A 130 6.09 -3.94 -9.07
N GLY A 131 5.52 -3.78 -10.26
CA GLY A 131 5.73 -4.74 -11.34
C GLY A 131 5.31 -6.14 -10.91
N ASP A 132 6.24 -7.10 -10.98
CA ASP A 132 6.04 -8.48 -10.54
C ASP A 132 6.39 -8.70 -9.05
N GLU A 133 6.85 -7.66 -8.36
CA GLU A 133 7.20 -7.75 -6.95
C GLU A 133 5.95 -7.71 -6.06
N ILE A 134 6.10 -8.19 -4.81
CA ILE A 134 5.01 -8.19 -3.83
C ILE A 134 4.66 -6.76 -3.43
N GLY A 135 3.37 -6.44 -3.52
CA GLY A 135 2.85 -5.18 -3.07
C GLY A 135 1.34 -5.25 -2.89
N PHE A 136 0.82 -4.43 -1.98
CA PHE A 136 -0.61 -4.34 -1.71
C PHE A 136 -1.11 -2.91 -1.92
N ALA A 137 -2.34 -2.81 -2.38
CA ALA A 137 -3.04 -1.54 -2.49
C ALA A 137 -4.18 -1.49 -1.48
N ILE A 138 -4.26 -0.41 -0.72
CA ILE A 138 -5.37 -0.17 0.20
C ILE A 138 -6.19 1.00 -0.31
N VAL A 139 -7.49 0.78 -0.47
CA VAL A 139 -8.44 1.82 -0.92
C VAL A 139 -9.31 2.19 0.26
N ILE A 140 -9.49 3.50 0.47
CA ILE A 140 -10.32 4.05 1.54
C ILE A 140 -11.39 4.93 0.91
N ASP A 141 -12.65 4.68 1.23
CA ASP A 141 -13.73 5.59 0.85
C ASP A 141 -14.35 6.18 2.12
N PRO A 142 -14.00 7.44 2.45
CA PRO A 142 -14.51 8.07 3.67
C PRO A 142 -16.00 8.33 3.67
N SER A 143 -16.64 8.36 2.50
CA SER A 143 -18.07 8.64 2.39
C SER A 143 -18.95 7.60 3.11
N ASP A 144 -18.51 6.35 3.14
CA ASP A 144 -19.21 5.24 3.80
C ASP A 144 -18.33 4.53 4.83
N GLU A 145 -17.18 5.12 5.17
CA GLU A 145 -16.22 4.60 6.14
C GLU A 145 -15.74 3.17 5.82
N THR A 146 -15.56 2.88 4.53
CA THR A 146 -15.07 1.58 4.07
C THR A 146 -13.58 1.60 3.74
N LEU A 147 -12.96 0.44 3.88
CA LEU A 147 -11.56 0.21 3.57
C LEU A 147 -11.40 -1.22 3.04
N ALA A 148 -10.62 -1.38 1.98
CA ALA A 148 -10.35 -2.70 1.42
C ALA A 148 -8.92 -2.78 0.89
N ALA A 149 -8.34 -3.98 0.94
CA ALA A 149 -7.00 -4.25 0.45
C ALA A 149 -7.04 -5.16 -0.78
N PHE A 150 -6.10 -4.94 -1.68
CA PHE A 150 -6.01 -5.64 -2.96
C PHE A 150 -4.58 -6.03 -3.28
N SER A 151 -4.44 -7.16 -3.98
CA SER A 151 -3.23 -7.49 -4.72
C SER A 151 -3.55 -7.42 -6.22
N CYS A 152 -2.52 -7.22 -7.04
CA CYS A 152 -2.65 -7.20 -8.49
C CYS A 152 -1.66 -8.17 -9.12
N ASP A 153 -2.11 -8.87 -10.14
CA ASP A 153 -1.26 -9.69 -11.01
C ASP A 153 -1.72 -9.51 -12.47
N LYS A 154 -1.18 -10.33 -13.37
CA LYS A 154 -1.54 -10.30 -14.79
C LYS A 154 -3.03 -10.57 -15.05
N ASP A 155 -3.71 -11.23 -14.12
CA ASP A 155 -5.13 -11.55 -14.24
C ASP A 155 -6.04 -10.46 -13.64
N GLY A 156 -5.46 -9.42 -13.07
CA GLY A 156 -6.16 -8.26 -12.54
C GLY A 156 -6.08 -8.11 -11.03
N GLN A 157 -7.02 -7.39 -10.46
CA GLN A 157 -7.09 -7.14 -9.04
C GLN A 157 -7.79 -8.27 -8.29
N LYS A 158 -7.32 -8.51 -7.05
CA LYS A 158 -7.92 -9.48 -6.16
C LYS A 158 -8.01 -8.88 -4.76
N LYS A 159 -9.20 -8.87 -4.19
CA LYS A 159 -9.40 -8.44 -2.81
C LYS A 159 -8.76 -9.44 -1.85
N VAL A 160 -8.01 -8.94 -0.87
CA VAL A 160 -7.30 -9.78 0.09
C VAL A 160 -7.72 -9.44 1.52
N PRO A 161 -7.73 -10.43 2.43
CA PRO A 161 -8.00 -10.17 3.84
C PRO A 161 -6.83 -9.40 4.48
N MET A 162 -7.16 -8.58 5.47
CA MET A 162 -6.19 -7.76 6.18
C MET A 162 -6.43 -7.88 7.69
N ILE A 163 -5.35 -8.04 8.45
CA ILE A 163 -5.38 -8.06 9.91
C ILE A 163 -4.72 -6.79 10.43
N VAL A 164 -5.37 -6.13 11.36
CA VAL A 164 -4.82 -4.96 12.06
C VAL A 164 -4.04 -5.42 13.28
N LEU A 165 -2.81 -4.98 13.39
CA LEU A 165 -1.92 -5.27 14.52
C LEU A 165 -2.04 -4.15 15.55
N THR A 166 -2.41 -4.50 16.75
CA THR A 166 -2.51 -3.58 17.89
C THR A 166 -1.27 -3.61 18.77
#